data_306fda0d55e23f1a0bba5cf3892b312f
#
_entry.id   306fda0d55e23f1a0bba5cf3892b312f
#
_cell.length_a   1.000
_cell.length_b   1.000
_cell.length_c   1.000
_cell.angle_alpha   90.00
_cell.angle_beta   90.00
_cell.angle_gamma   90.00
#
_symmetry.space_group_name_H-M   'P 1'
#
loop_
_entity.id
_entity.type
_entity.pdbx_description
1 polymer ?
#
loop_
_entity_poly.entity_id
_entity_poly.type
_entity_poly.pdbx_seq_one_letter_code
_entity_poly.pdbx_strand_id
1 'polypeptide(L)'
;MAVSEGLVLRGTMRAHTDMVTAIATPIDNSDMIVTSSRDKSIILWHLTKDEKTYGVARRRLTGHSHFVQDVVLSSDSQFALSGSWDGELRLWDLSAGTSARRFVGHTKDVLSVAFSIDNRQIVSASRDRTIKLWNTLGECKYTIQEGDAHTDWVSCVRFSPNTLQPTIVSASWDKTVKVWNLTNCKIRNTLAGHTGYVNTVAVSPDGSLCASGGKDGVILLWDLAEGKKLYSLEAGAVIHSLCFSPNRYWLCAATEQSIKIWDLESKSIVEDLKVDLKAEAETSAATDNANKKK
;
A
#
# COMPACT_ATOMS: atom_id res chain seq x y z
N MET A 1 2.09 36.78 7.34
CA MET A 1 1.19 35.63 7.52
C MET A 1 1.46 34.68 6.38
N ALA A 2 2.10 33.54 6.65
CA ALA A 2 2.27 32.51 5.64
C ALA A 2 0.88 31.91 5.35
N VAL A 3 0.41 32.04 4.13
CA VAL A 3 -0.78 31.34 3.65
C VAL A 3 -0.41 29.86 3.66
N SER A 4 -1.01 29.06 4.53
CA SER A 4 -0.86 27.62 4.45
C SER A 4 -1.54 27.20 3.14
N GLU A 5 -0.74 26.85 2.13
CA GLU A 5 -1.29 26.24 0.91
C GLU A 5 -1.80 24.84 1.27
N GLY A 6 -3.10 24.73 1.52
CA GLY A 6 -3.77 23.45 1.68
C GLY A 6 -3.72 22.63 0.40
N LEU A 7 -3.92 21.31 0.51
CA LEU A 7 -4.05 20.43 -0.65
C LEU A 7 -5.35 20.74 -1.40
N VAL A 8 -5.26 20.87 -2.71
CA VAL A 8 -6.39 21.16 -3.61
C VAL A 8 -6.57 20.01 -4.58
N LEU A 9 -7.83 19.55 -4.76
CA LEU A 9 -8.15 18.55 -5.77
C LEU A 9 -7.84 19.10 -7.17
N ARG A 10 -6.98 18.43 -7.92
CA ARG A 10 -6.55 18.83 -9.27
C ARG A 10 -7.31 18.11 -10.38
N GLY A 11 -7.79 16.91 -10.13
CA GLY A 11 -8.53 16.13 -11.11
C GLY A 11 -8.87 14.75 -10.60
N THR A 12 -9.70 14.04 -11.35
CA THR A 12 -10.13 12.68 -11.04
C THR A 12 -9.85 11.77 -12.23
N MET A 13 -9.08 10.71 -11.99
CA MET A 13 -8.74 9.70 -13.00
C MET A 13 -9.73 8.54 -12.88
N ARG A 14 -10.52 8.30 -13.92
CA ARG A 14 -11.59 7.29 -13.95
C ARG A 14 -11.32 6.26 -15.03
N ALA A 15 -11.23 5.00 -14.67
CA ALA A 15 -11.19 3.87 -15.58
C ALA A 15 -11.46 2.52 -14.90
N HIS A 16 -11.19 2.40 -13.58
CA HIS A 16 -11.59 1.21 -12.84
C HIS A 16 -13.10 1.10 -12.73
N THR A 17 -13.62 -0.12 -12.79
CA THR A 17 -15.05 -0.42 -12.69
C THR A 17 -15.47 -0.91 -11.31
N ASP A 18 -14.53 -1.00 -10.38
CA ASP A 18 -14.76 -1.35 -8.99
C ASP A 18 -13.75 -0.59 -8.10
N MET A 19 -13.80 -0.82 -6.80
CA MET A 19 -12.99 -0.16 -5.79
C MET A 19 -11.49 -0.25 -6.10
N VAL A 20 -10.81 0.88 -6.07
CA VAL A 20 -9.34 0.96 -6.12
C VAL A 20 -8.77 0.52 -4.78
N THR A 21 -7.84 -0.41 -4.79
CA THR A 21 -7.29 -1.06 -3.59
C THR A 21 -5.91 -0.57 -3.21
N ALA A 22 -5.10 -0.16 -4.20
CA ALA A 22 -3.76 0.37 -3.96
C ALA A 22 -3.31 1.29 -5.09
N ILE A 23 -2.37 2.17 -4.76
CA ILE A 23 -1.70 3.08 -5.68
C ILE A 23 -0.20 2.94 -5.45
N ALA A 24 0.56 2.78 -6.52
CA ALA A 24 2.01 2.79 -6.48
C ALA A 24 2.56 3.95 -7.33
N THR A 25 3.51 4.66 -6.77
CA THR A 25 4.15 5.83 -7.37
C THR A 25 5.64 5.56 -7.58
N PRO A 26 6.23 6.05 -8.68
CA PRO A 26 7.64 5.85 -8.97
C PRO A 26 8.54 6.69 -8.05
N ILE A 27 9.73 6.16 -7.74
CA ILE A 27 10.71 6.85 -6.89
C ILE A 27 11.31 8.07 -7.60
N ASP A 28 11.44 8.01 -8.92
CA ASP A 28 12.05 9.04 -9.76
C ASP A 28 11.11 10.22 -10.08
N ASN A 29 9.89 10.23 -9.52
CA ASN A 29 8.85 11.22 -9.81
C ASN A 29 8.48 11.33 -11.29
N SER A 30 8.67 10.27 -12.08
CA SER A 30 8.18 10.23 -13.47
C SER A 30 6.67 10.38 -13.53
N ASP A 31 6.17 10.86 -14.69
CA ASP A 31 4.74 11.15 -14.87
C ASP A 31 3.91 9.88 -15.13
N MET A 32 4.04 8.89 -14.26
CA MET A 32 3.26 7.65 -14.30
C MET A 32 2.88 7.20 -12.90
N ILE A 33 1.76 6.50 -12.78
CA ILE A 33 1.38 5.75 -11.58
C ILE A 33 0.73 4.44 -12.01
N VAL A 34 0.65 3.48 -11.09
CA VAL A 34 -0.12 2.26 -11.27
C VAL A 34 -1.12 2.11 -10.14
N THR A 35 -2.29 1.59 -10.49
CA THR A 35 -3.38 1.34 -9.53
C THR A 35 -3.89 -0.08 -9.67
N SER A 36 -4.27 -0.69 -8.56
CA SER A 36 -4.95 -1.99 -8.52
C SER A 36 -6.40 -1.83 -8.06
N SER A 37 -7.25 -2.80 -8.43
CA SER A 37 -8.67 -2.73 -8.15
C SER A 37 -9.33 -4.09 -7.95
N ARG A 38 -10.48 -4.08 -7.28
CA ARG A 38 -11.39 -5.22 -7.21
C ARG A 38 -12.01 -5.60 -8.55
N ASP A 39 -11.83 -4.78 -9.59
CA ASP A 39 -12.20 -5.14 -10.97
C ASP A 39 -11.25 -6.18 -11.61
N LYS A 40 -10.32 -6.75 -10.83
CA LYS A 40 -9.32 -7.76 -11.23
C LYS A 40 -8.23 -7.23 -12.15
N SER A 41 -8.08 -5.93 -12.26
CA SER A 41 -7.10 -5.30 -13.15
C SER A 41 -6.15 -4.35 -12.42
N ILE A 42 -5.06 -4.07 -13.12
CA ILE A 42 -4.09 -3.03 -12.80
C ILE A 42 -4.12 -2.05 -13.96
N ILE A 43 -4.10 -0.76 -13.66
CA ILE A 43 -4.02 0.28 -14.69
C ILE A 43 -2.73 1.04 -14.56
N LEU A 44 -2.03 1.17 -15.68
CA LEU A 44 -0.91 2.09 -15.87
C LEU A 44 -1.45 3.41 -16.38
N TRP A 45 -1.19 4.48 -15.63
CA TRP A 45 -1.62 5.84 -15.95
C TRP A 45 -0.45 6.70 -16.38
N HIS A 46 -0.69 7.59 -17.33
CA HIS A 46 0.19 8.70 -17.62
C HIS A 46 -0.39 9.98 -17.03
N LEU A 47 0.40 10.70 -16.24
CA LEU A 47 -0.02 11.96 -15.63
C LEU A 47 0.20 13.10 -16.62
N THR A 48 -0.90 13.67 -17.11
CA THR A 48 -0.89 14.83 -18.02
C THR A 48 -0.94 16.14 -17.25
N LYS A 49 -1.34 16.08 -15.96
CA LYS A 49 -1.49 17.22 -15.06
C LYS A 49 -2.46 18.29 -15.56
N ASP A 50 -3.39 17.90 -16.43
CA ASP A 50 -4.49 18.78 -16.86
C ASP A 50 -5.51 18.99 -15.72
N GLU A 51 -6.28 20.08 -15.80
CA GLU A 51 -7.16 20.52 -14.72
C GLU A 51 -8.38 19.63 -14.45
N LYS A 52 -8.76 18.75 -15.38
CA LYS A 52 -9.98 17.95 -15.25
C LYS A 52 -9.70 16.50 -14.90
N THR A 53 -8.81 15.87 -15.64
CA THR A 53 -8.56 14.44 -15.55
C THR A 53 -7.25 14.12 -14.85
N TYR A 54 -6.29 15.06 -14.84
CA TYR A 54 -4.95 14.93 -14.27
C TYR A 54 -4.10 13.80 -14.87
N GLY A 55 -4.70 12.82 -15.51
CA GLY A 55 -4.01 11.71 -16.15
C GLY A 55 -4.92 10.88 -17.03
N VAL A 56 -4.32 10.07 -17.87
CA VAL A 56 -5.00 9.17 -18.80
C VAL A 56 -4.57 7.73 -18.60
N ALA A 57 -5.52 6.79 -18.68
CA ALA A 57 -5.22 5.36 -18.65
C ALA A 57 -4.46 4.98 -19.93
N ARG A 58 -3.25 4.45 -19.77
CA ARG A 58 -2.41 4.02 -20.88
C ARG A 58 -2.57 2.56 -21.19
N ARG A 59 -2.69 1.75 -20.13
CA ARG A 59 -2.70 0.31 -20.26
C ARG A 59 -3.47 -0.32 -19.13
N ARG A 60 -4.25 -1.35 -19.44
CA ARG A 60 -4.92 -2.21 -18.46
C ARG A 60 -4.25 -3.57 -18.49
N LEU A 61 -3.78 -4.02 -17.32
CA LEU A 61 -3.12 -5.30 -17.12
C LEU A 61 -4.14 -6.28 -16.54
N THR A 62 -4.43 -7.34 -17.28
CA THR A 62 -5.41 -8.36 -16.91
C THR A 62 -4.77 -9.74 -16.82
N GLY A 63 -5.34 -10.61 -16.00
CA GLY A 63 -4.85 -11.98 -15.82
C GLY A 63 -5.17 -12.55 -14.43
N HIS A 64 -5.27 -11.71 -13.40
CA HIS A 64 -5.77 -12.17 -12.11
C HIS A 64 -7.24 -12.61 -12.22
N SER A 65 -7.58 -13.70 -11.53
CA SER A 65 -8.94 -14.25 -11.53
C SER A 65 -9.83 -13.74 -10.41
N HIS A 66 -9.27 -12.95 -9.51
CA HIS A 66 -9.99 -12.33 -8.37
C HIS A 66 -9.48 -10.92 -8.12
N PHE A 67 -10.01 -10.24 -7.08
CA PHE A 67 -9.61 -8.89 -6.68
C PHE A 67 -8.11 -8.75 -6.61
N VAL A 68 -7.57 -7.69 -7.20
CA VAL A 68 -6.17 -7.30 -6.99
C VAL A 68 -6.10 -6.41 -5.75
N GLN A 69 -5.45 -6.90 -4.70
CA GLN A 69 -5.45 -6.22 -3.40
C GLN A 69 -4.33 -5.22 -3.24
N ASP A 70 -3.18 -5.47 -3.83
CA ASP A 70 -2.00 -4.62 -3.69
C ASP A 70 -1.19 -4.58 -4.98
N VAL A 71 -0.50 -3.47 -5.20
CA VAL A 71 0.42 -3.28 -6.31
C VAL A 71 1.58 -2.40 -5.86
N VAL A 72 2.79 -2.76 -6.25
CA VAL A 72 4.02 -1.98 -6.02
C VAL A 72 4.82 -1.90 -7.30
N LEU A 73 5.72 -0.92 -7.39
CA LEU A 73 6.64 -0.73 -8.51
C LEU A 73 8.05 -1.20 -8.14
N SER A 74 8.78 -1.71 -9.12
CA SER A 74 10.23 -1.86 -9.01
C SER A 74 10.90 -0.47 -8.91
N SER A 75 12.11 -0.40 -8.37
CA SER A 75 12.82 0.88 -8.18
C SER A 75 13.14 1.61 -9.48
N ASP A 76 13.27 0.87 -10.59
CA ASP A 76 13.47 1.40 -11.94
C ASP A 76 12.15 1.70 -12.68
N SER A 77 11.01 1.46 -12.04
CA SER A 77 9.67 1.65 -12.60
C SER A 77 9.38 0.87 -13.90
N GLN A 78 10.16 -0.17 -14.21
CA GLN A 78 9.96 -1.01 -15.40
C GLN A 78 8.96 -2.14 -15.16
N PHE A 79 8.81 -2.55 -13.89
CA PHE A 79 7.94 -3.64 -13.49
C PHE A 79 6.97 -3.21 -12.39
N ALA A 80 5.76 -3.76 -12.44
CA ALA A 80 4.81 -3.76 -11.33
C ALA A 80 4.67 -5.18 -10.77
N LEU A 81 4.49 -5.26 -9.46
CA LEU A 81 4.21 -6.50 -8.75
C LEU A 81 2.84 -6.38 -8.10
N SER A 82 1.98 -7.34 -8.32
CA SER A 82 0.63 -7.38 -7.75
C SER A 82 0.40 -8.62 -6.89
N GLY A 83 -0.48 -8.48 -5.92
CA GLY A 83 -1.02 -9.57 -5.11
C GLY A 83 -2.54 -9.60 -5.18
N SER A 84 -3.11 -10.79 -5.28
CA SER A 84 -4.55 -10.98 -5.51
C SER A 84 -5.18 -11.98 -4.56
N TRP A 85 -6.49 -11.86 -4.42
CA TRP A 85 -7.31 -12.84 -3.71
C TRP A 85 -7.38 -14.19 -4.44
N ASP A 86 -6.84 -14.29 -5.65
CA ASP A 86 -6.63 -15.59 -6.32
C ASP A 86 -5.46 -16.41 -5.72
N GLY A 87 -4.76 -15.87 -4.74
CA GLY A 87 -3.64 -16.52 -4.06
C GLY A 87 -2.29 -16.36 -4.76
N GLU A 88 -2.24 -15.62 -5.86
CA GLU A 88 -1.03 -15.44 -6.66
C GLU A 88 -0.46 -14.01 -6.54
N LEU A 89 0.86 -13.90 -6.76
CA LEU A 89 1.50 -12.68 -7.17
C LEU A 89 1.75 -12.73 -8.67
N ARG A 90 1.79 -11.56 -9.30
CA ARG A 90 2.20 -11.41 -10.70
C ARG A 90 3.19 -10.27 -10.86
N LEU A 91 4.25 -10.54 -11.60
CA LEU A 91 5.20 -9.52 -12.06
C LEU A 91 4.83 -9.13 -13.50
N TRP A 92 4.61 -7.84 -13.70
CA TRP A 92 4.17 -7.28 -14.98
C TRP A 92 5.30 -6.46 -15.60
N ASP A 93 5.63 -6.75 -16.85
CA ASP A 93 6.46 -5.88 -17.68
C ASP A 93 5.58 -4.70 -18.17
N LEU A 94 5.87 -3.49 -17.70
CA LEU A 94 5.05 -2.33 -18.02
C LEU A 94 5.23 -1.83 -19.45
N SER A 95 6.38 -2.10 -20.07
CA SER A 95 6.62 -1.75 -21.46
C SER A 95 5.88 -2.68 -22.42
N ALA A 96 5.93 -3.99 -22.16
CA ALA A 96 5.23 -5.00 -22.95
C ALA A 96 3.73 -5.07 -22.62
N GLY A 97 3.35 -4.74 -21.38
CA GLY A 97 1.97 -4.85 -20.88
C GLY A 97 1.53 -6.29 -20.63
N THR A 98 2.46 -7.16 -20.33
CA THR A 98 2.24 -8.59 -20.13
C THR A 98 2.72 -9.07 -18.77
N SER A 99 2.14 -10.18 -18.30
CA SER A 99 2.60 -10.88 -17.11
C SER A 99 3.92 -11.60 -17.41
N ALA A 100 5.01 -11.13 -16.83
CA ALA A 100 6.33 -11.72 -17.00
C ALA A 100 6.54 -12.97 -16.13
N ARG A 101 5.97 -12.99 -14.92
CA ARG A 101 6.08 -14.09 -13.96
C ARG A 101 4.83 -14.22 -13.11
N ARG A 102 4.53 -15.45 -12.70
CA ARG A 102 3.52 -15.81 -11.70
C ARG A 102 4.20 -16.42 -10.49
N PHE A 103 3.70 -16.09 -9.30
CA PHE A 103 4.21 -16.60 -8.04
C PHE A 103 3.09 -17.37 -7.36
N VAL A 104 3.21 -18.67 -7.34
CA VAL A 104 2.20 -19.60 -6.83
C VAL A 104 2.72 -20.29 -5.58
N GLY A 105 1.94 -20.27 -4.51
CA GLY A 105 2.34 -20.91 -3.25
C GLY A 105 1.46 -20.58 -2.07
N HIS A 106 0.91 -19.37 -2.00
CA HIS A 106 -0.09 -19.05 -0.99
C HIS A 106 -1.37 -19.87 -1.16
N THR A 107 -1.95 -20.29 -0.06
CA THR A 107 -3.17 -21.12 -0.04
C THR A 107 -4.45 -20.33 0.11
N LYS A 108 -4.33 -19.03 0.38
CA LYS A 108 -5.42 -18.05 0.49
C LYS A 108 -5.02 -16.72 -0.14
N ASP A 109 -5.92 -15.75 -0.04
CA ASP A 109 -5.78 -14.40 -0.59
C ASP A 109 -4.43 -13.78 -0.22
N VAL A 110 -3.75 -13.21 -1.20
CA VAL A 110 -2.58 -12.35 -0.99
C VAL A 110 -3.07 -10.93 -0.71
N LEU A 111 -2.69 -10.38 0.45
CA LEU A 111 -3.15 -9.08 0.91
C LEU A 111 -2.13 -7.96 0.71
N SER A 112 -0.86 -8.29 0.63
CA SER A 112 0.20 -7.28 0.49
C SER A 112 1.42 -7.86 -0.17
N VAL A 113 2.11 -7.05 -0.94
CA VAL A 113 3.36 -7.39 -1.63
C VAL A 113 4.36 -6.24 -1.49
N ALA A 114 5.64 -6.55 -1.52
CA ALA A 114 6.70 -5.55 -1.49
C ALA A 114 7.94 -6.01 -2.25
N PHE A 115 8.63 -5.04 -2.87
CA PHE A 115 9.97 -5.20 -3.44
C PHE A 115 11.04 -4.68 -2.49
N SER A 116 12.18 -5.35 -2.44
CA SER A 116 13.40 -4.75 -1.91
C SER A 116 13.89 -3.63 -2.84
N ILE A 117 14.60 -2.67 -2.26
CA ILE A 117 15.09 -1.50 -3.02
C ILE A 117 16.05 -1.87 -4.16
N ASP A 118 16.76 -3.00 -4.03
CA ASP A 118 17.64 -3.54 -5.06
C ASP A 118 16.91 -4.41 -6.11
N ASN A 119 15.58 -4.53 -6.01
CA ASN A 119 14.71 -5.34 -6.86
C ASN A 119 15.03 -6.85 -6.87
N ARG A 120 15.80 -7.36 -5.94
CA ARG A 120 16.21 -8.79 -5.92
C ARG A 120 15.29 -9.67 -5.11
N GLN A 121 14.63 -9.10 -4.10
CA GLN A 121 13.78 -9.83 -3.18
C GLN A 121 12.36 -9.32 -3.25
N ILE A 122 11.43 -10.25 -3.13
CA ILE A 122 9.99 -10.00 -3.05
C ILE A 122 9.47 -10.66 -1.78
N VAL A 123 8.61 -9.97 -1.06
CA VAL A 123 7.87 -10.53 0.07
C VAL A 123 6.38 -10.37 -0.16
N SER A 124 5.61 -11.33 0.33
CA SER A 124 4.16 -11.33 0.26
C SER A 124 3.55 -11.75 1.59
N ALA A 125 2.38 -11.20 1.88
CA ALA A 125 1.60 -11.48 3.07
C ALA A 125 0.20 -11.94 2.67
N SER A 126 -0.36 -12.91 3.41
CA SER A 126 -1.60 -13.58 3.02
C SER A 126 -2.53 -13.84 4.20
N ARG A 127 -3.80 -14.07 3.86
CA ARG A 127 -4.80 -14.63 4.79
C ARG A 127 -4.48 -16.06 5.24
N ASP A 128 -3.53 -16.74 4.60
CA ASP A 128 -3.03 -18.04 5.07
C ASP A 128 -2.13 -17.94 6.31
N ARG A 129 -1.95 -16.74 6.87
CA ARG A 129 -1.14 -16.42 8.06
C ARG A 129 0.36 -16.53 7.83
N THR A 130 0.80 -16.60 6.58
CA THR A 130 2.22 -16.71 6.22
C THR A 130 2.75 -15.46 5.55
N ILE A 131 4.07 -15.29 5.66
CA ILE A 131 4.86 -14.38 4.86
C ILE A 131 5.77 -15.23 3.99
N LYS A 132 5.81 -14.99 2.69
CA LYS A 132 6.70 -15.70 1.78
C LYS A 132 7.74 -14.76 1.20
N LEU A 133 8.96 -15.27 1.12
CA LEU A 133 10.10 -14.62 0.48
C LEU A 133 10.34 -15.29 -0.86
N TRP A 134 10.41 -14.50 -1.93
CA TRP A 134 10.55 -14.95 -3.31
C TRP A 134 11.75 -14.31 -3.98
N ASN A 135 12.36 -15.02 -4.94
CA ASN A 135 13.22 -14.38 -5.93
C ASN A 135 12.36 -13.85 -7.11
N THR A 136 12.99 -13.11 -8.01
CA THR A 136 12.30 -12.52 -9.17
C THR A 136 11.95 -13.54 -10.26
N LEU A 137 12.42 -14.78 -10.14
CA LEU A 137 12.10 -15.89 -11.06
C LEU A 137 10.79 -16.62 -10.68
N GLY A 138 10.16 -16.23 -9.56
CA GLY A 138 8.92 -16.85 -9.09
C GLY A 138 9.11 -18.01 -8.12
N GLU A 139 10.34 -18.23 -7.66
CA GLU A 139 10.63 -19.30 -6.70
C GLU A 139 10.48 -18.81 -5.26
N CYS A 140 9.69 -19.54 -4.46
CA CYS A 140 9.60 -19.30 -3.02
C CYS A 140 10.88 -19.79 -2.34
N LYS A 141 11.60 -18.87 -1.72
CA LYS A 141 12.85 -19.17 -1.02
C LYS A 141 12.64 -19.49 0.45
N TYR A 142 11.63 -18.89 1.07
CA TYR A 142 11.31 -19.13 2.48
C TYR A 142 9.85 -18.83 2.77
N THR A 143 9.28 -19.57 3.73
CA THR A 143 7.94 -19.32 4.25
C THR A 143 8.01 -19.17 5.77
N ILE A 144 7.58 -18.03 6.27
CA ILE A 144 7.43 -17.77 7.71
C ILE A 144 6.04 -18.27 8.10
N GLN A 145 5.94 -19.43 8.78
CA GLN A 145 4.66 -20.09 9.07
C GLN A 145 4.56 -20.75 10.45
N GLU A 146 5.66 -20.82 11.20
CA GLU A 146 5.72 -21.51 12.49
C GLU A 146 6.45 -20.66 13.54
N GLY A 147 6.40 -21.08 14.81
CA GLY A 147 7.06 -20.42 15.90
C GLY A 147 6.56 -19.01 16.14
N ASP A 148 7.38 -18.04 15.81
CA ASP A 148 7.08 -16.61 16.00
C ASP A 148 6.18 -16.00 14.91
N ALA A 149 5.67 -16.80 13.96
CA ALA A 149 4.80 -16.33 12.88
C ALA A 149 3.50 -15.72 13.43
N HIS A 150 2.86 -14.90 12.60
CA HIS A 150 1.54 -14.36 12.91
C HIS A 150 0.49 -15.46 13.07
N THR A 151 -0.45 -15.26 14.00
CA THR A 151 -1.51 -16.23 14.33
C THR A 151 -2.82 -15.95 13.62
N ASP A 152 -2.89 -14.88 12.83
CA ASP A 152 -4.04 -14.49 12.02
C ASP A 152 -3.56 -13.91 10.68
N TRP A 153 -4.49 -13.42 9.85
CA TRP A 153 -4.19 -12.84 8.54
C TRP A 153 -3.04 -11.85 8.61
N VAL A 154 -2.08 -11.98 7.73
CA VAL A 154 -1.03 -10.99 7.55
C VAL A 154 -1.50 -9.98 6.51
N SER A 155 -1.82 -8.77 6.97
CA SER A 155 -2.52 -7.75 6.18
C SER A 155 -1.60 -6.85 5.40
N CYS A 156 -0.38 -6.65 5.85
CA CYS A 156 0.59 -5.75 5.22
C CYS A 156 2.01 -6.19 5.49
N VAL A 157 2.87 -6.02 4.51
CA VAL A 157 4.31 -6.24 4.60
C VAL A 157 5.05 -5.15 3.85
N ARG A 158 6.12 -4.63 4.45
CA ARG A 158 6.97 -3.57 3.86
C ARG A 158 8.44 -3.85 4.14
N PHE A 159 9.31 -3.52 3.19
CA PHE A 159 10.75 -3.50 3.41
C PHE A 159 11.17 -2.25 4.18
N SER A 160 12.14 -2.40 5.06
CA SER A 160 12.92 -1.26 5.53
C SER A 160 13.90 -0.81 4.43
N PRO A 161 14.11 0.50 4.25
CA PRO A 161 15.05 0.99 3.25
C PRO A 161 16.52 0.71 3.59
N ASN A 162 16.82 0.19 4.76
CA ASN A 162 18.19 -0.18 5.15
C ASN A 162 18.66 -1.42 4.38
N THR A 163 19.68 -1.24 3.54
CA THR A 163 20.24 -2.30 2.69
C THR A 163 21.32 -3.14 3.39
N LEU A 164 21.93 -2.63 4.46
CA LEU A 164 22.98 -3.34 5.19
C LEU A 164 22.44 -4.50 6.03
N GLN A 165 21.23 -4.35 6.53
CA GLN A 165 20.51 -5.39 7.25
C GLN A 165 19.10 -5.51 6.67
N PRO A 166 18.88 -6.41 5.71
CA PRO A 166 17.58 -6.56 5.07
C PRO A 166 16.53 -6.92 6.12
N THR A 167 15.57 -6.03 6.28
CA THR A 167 14.53 -6.10 7.31
C THR A 167 13.17 -5.86 6.67
N ILE A 168 12.16 -6.62 7.08
CA ILE A 168 10.77 -6.37 6.76
C ILE A 168 9.96 -6.14 8.03
N VAL A 169 8.87 -5.42 7.86
CA VAL A 169 7.87 -5.17 8.90
C VAL A 169 6.54 -5.70 8.42
N SER A 170 5.85 -6.46 9.25
CA SER A 170 4.54 -7.04 8.93
C SER A 170 3.49 -6.63 9.95
N ALA A 171 2.26 -6.43 9.46
CA ALA A 171 1.09 -6.15 10.27
C ALA A 171 0.09 -7.29 10.13
N SER A 172 -0.67 -7.58 11.20
CA SER A 172 -1.61 -8.70 11.21
C SER A 172 -2.90 -8.40 11.96
N TRP A 173 -3.91 -9.16 11.62
CA TRP A 173 -5.17 -9.22 12.36
C TRP A 173 -5.01 -9.85 13.76
N ASP A 174 -3.86 -10.44 14.06
CA ASP A 174 -3.50 -10.86 15.43
C ASP A 174 -3.20 -9.67 16.38
N LYS A 175 -3.39 -8.43 15.91
CA LYS A 175 -3.19 -7.16 16.62
C LYS A 175 -1.72 -6.79 16.85
N THR A 176 -0.79 -7.47 16.21
CA THR A 176 0.64 -7.21 16.33
C THR A 176 1.26 -6.72 15.04
N VAL A 177 2.39 -6.04 15.21
CA VAL A 177 3.36 -5.74 14.17
C VAL A 177 4.63 -6.52 14.50
N LYS A 178 5.24 -7.14 13.50
CA LYS A 178 6.46 -7.91 13.69
C LYS A 178 7.57 -7.39 12.78
N VAL A 179 8.77 -7.38 13.30
CA VAL A 179 9.99 -6.96 12.59
C VAL A 179 10.86 -8.19 12.39
N TRP A 180 11.25 -8.45 11.15
CA TRP A 180 11.96 -9.66 10.74
C TRP A 180 13.31 -9.32 10.13
N ASN A 181 14.34 -10.08 10.53
CA ASN A 181 15.64 -10.08 9.86
C ASN A 181 15.60 -11.08 8.70
N LEU A 182 15.76 -10.62 7.48
CA LEU A 182 15.72 -11.49 6.29
C LEU A 182 17.02 -12.26 6.04
N THR A 183 18.12 -11.94 6.70
CA THR A 183 19.36 -12.71 6.57
C THR A 183 19.17 -14.14 7.08
N ASN A 184 18.40 -14.30 8.15
CA ASN A 184 18.11 -15.61 8.76
C ASN A 184 16.61 -15.92 8.86
N CYS A 185 15.75 -15.05 8.35
CA CYS A 185 14.27 -15.14 8.42
C CYS A 185 13.72 -15.29 9.84
N LYS A 186 14.41 -14.72 10.83
CA LYS A 186 14.01 -14.77 12.23
C LYS A 186 13.39 -13.46 12.68
N ILE A 187 12.51 -13.59 13.69
CA ILE A 187 11.91 -12.45 14.33
C ILE A 187 12.96 -11.64 15.10
N ARG A 188 12.84 -10.33 14.99
CA ARG A 188 13.65 -9.36 15.74
C ARG A 188 12.87 -8.74 16.88
N ASN A 189 11.63 -8.30 16.58
CA ASN A 189 10.72 -7.69 17.56
C ASN A 189 9.28 -8.05 17.28
N THR A 190 8.47 -8.16 18.33
CA THR A 190 7.01 -8.15 18.26
C THR A 190 6.53 -6.87 18.93
N LEU A 191 5.82 -6.03 18.16
CA LEU A 191 5.32 -4.73 18.59
C LEU A 191 3.83 -4.89 18.95
N ALA A 192 3.54 -4.96 20.24
CA ALA A 192 2.18 -5.09 20.77
C ALA A 192 1.69 -3.76 21.34
N GLY A 193 0.41 -3.45 21.13
CA GLY A 193 -0.19 -2.20 21.62
C GLY A 193 -1.53 -1.88 20.99
N HIS A 194 -1.84 -2.45 19.82
CA HIS A 194 -3.16 -2.32 19.22
C HIS A 194 -4.21 -3.16 19.95
N THR A 195 -5.43 -2.63 20.07
CA THR A 195 -6.58 -3.32 20.68
C THR A 195 -7.51 -3.95 19.64
N GLY A 196 -7.26 -3.73 18.37
CA GLY A 196 -7.98 -4.32 17.23
C GLY A 196 -7.00 -4.81 16.16
N TYR A 197 -7.53 -5.45 15.11
CA TYR A 197 -6.71 -5.93 14.02
C TYR A 197 -5.96 -4.78 13.33
N VAL A 198 -4.73 -5.05 12.90
CA VAL A 198 -3.89 -4.10 12.19
C VAL A 198 -4.02 -4.35 10.69
N ASN A 199 -4.34 -3.30 9.93
CA ASN A 199 -4.52 -3.40 8.48
C ASN A 199 -3.28 -2.99 7.69
N THR A 200 -2.48 -2.11 8.26
CA THR A 200 -1.44 -1.41 7.50
C THR A 200 -0.24 -1.09 8.37
N VAL A 201 0.90 -1.09 7.75
CA VAL A 201 2.18 -0.66 8.33
C VAL A 201 2.96 0.11 7.27
N ALA A 202 3.67 1.14 7.69
CA ALA A 202 4.55 1.93 6.85
C ALA A 202 5.89 2.15 7.55
N VAL A 203 6.97 2.18 6.78
CA VAL A 203 8.32 2.47 7.27
C VAL A 203 8.73 3.84 6.75
N SER A 204 9.32 4.67 7.63
CA SER A 204 9.80 6.00 7.24
C SER A 204 10.92 5.92 6.19
N PRO A 205 11.11 6.96 5.36
CA PRO A 205 12.14 6.96 4.33
C PRO A 205 13.57 6.71 4.83
N ASP A 206 13.86 7.11 6.06
CA ASP A 206 15.17 6.89 6.70
C ASP A 206 15.27 5.52 7.42
N GLY A 207 14.17 4.77 7.51
CA GLY A 207 14.13 3.47 8.17
C GLY A 207 14.11 3.52 9.70
N SER A 208 14.00 4.69 10.32
CA SER A 208 14.02 4.83 11.78
C SER A 208 12.67 4.56 12.44
N LEU A 209 11.58 4.88 11.75
CA LEU A 209 10.21 4.82 12.26
C LEU A 209 9.37 3.79 11.52
N CYS A 210 8.41 3.24 12.24
CA CYS A 210 7.31 2.49 11.69
C CYS A 210 5.98 3.06 12.21
N ALA A 211 4.99 3.16 11.34
CA ALA A 211 3.63 3.51 11.69
C ALA A 211 2.70 2.34 11.42
N SER A 212 1.76 2.08 12.32
CA SER A 212 0.78 1.01 12.19
C SER A 212 -0.62 1.48 12.54
N GLY A 213 -1.64 0.90 11.91
CA GLY A 213 -3.02 1.29 12.14
C GLY A 213 -4.03 0.24 11.64
N GLY A 214 -5.22 0.30 12.16
CA GLY A 214 -6.30 -0.62 11.81
C GLY A 214 -7.62 -0.31 12.48
N LYS A 215 -8.25 -1.34 13.03
CA LYS A 215 -9.63 -1.32 13.56
C LYS A 215 -9.82 -0.37 14.74
N ASP A 216 -8.85 -0.25 15.61
CA ASP A 216 -8.95 0.59 16.82
C ASP A 216 -8.93 2.10 16.52
N GLY A 217 -8.63 2.50 15.28
CA GLY A 217 -8.64 3.90 14.86
C GLY A 217 -7.46 4.72 15.38
N VAL A 218 -6.44 4.06 15.90
CA VAL A 218 -5.24 4.69 16.47
C VAL A 218 -4.02 4.35 15.61
N ILE A 219 -3.23 5.36 15.27
CA ILE A 219 -1.92 5.16 14.67
C ILE A 219 -0.89 5.04 15.78
N LEU A 220 -0.12 3.98 15.78
CA LEU A 220 1.02 3.83 16.68
C LEU A 220 2.32 4.07 15.92
N LEU A 221 3.16 4.94 16.46
CA LEU A 221 4.52 5.22 15.97
C LEU A 221 5.53 4.44 16.82
N TRP A 222 6.41 3.72 16.12
CA TRP A 222 7.38 2.81 16.72
C TRP A 222 8.80 3.20 16.32
N ASP A 223 9.73 3.12 17.26
CA ASP A 223 11.16 3.11 16.99
C ASP A 223 11.57 1.71 16.52
N LEU A 224 12.02 1.58 15.28
CA LEU A 224 12.39 0.27 14.72
C LEU A 224 13.69 -0.27 15.25
N ALA A 225 14.61 0.57 15.68
CA ALA A 225 15.89 0.12 16.22
C ALA A 225 15.70 -0.51 17.61
N GLU A 226 14.89 0.12 18.46
CA GLU A 226 14.66 -0.32 19.83
C GLU A 226 13.41 -1.20 20.02
N GLY A 227 12.50 -1.21 19.04
CA GLY A 227 11.23 -1.94 19.12
C GLY A 227 10.28 -1.37 20.18
N LYS A 228 10.29 -0.05 20.39
CA LYS A 228 9.47 0.63 21.39
C LYS A 228 8.45 1.56 20.76
N LYS A 229 7.29 1.62 21.40
CA LYS A 229 6.28 2.61 21.05
C LYS A 229 6.77 4.01 21.46
N LEU A 230 6.69 4.96 20.51
CA LEU A 230 7.04 6.36 20.73
C LEU A 230 5.82 7.15 21.19
N TYR A 231 4.76 7.16 20.41
CA TYR A 231 3.49 7.85 20.69
C TYR A 231 2.37 7.31 19.80
N SER A 232 1.17 7.82 20.04
CA SER A 232 -0.03 7.47 19.27
C SER A 232 -0.70 8.72 18.69
N LEU A 233 -1.40 8.53 17.58
CA LEU A 233 -2.23 9.55 16.93
C LEU A 233 -3.65 9.01 16.81
N GLU A 234 -4.63 9.78 17.27
CA GLU A 234 -6.05 9.41 17.20
C GLU A 234 -6.62 9.79 15.83
N ALA A 235 -6.97 8.79 15.03
CA ALA A 235 -7.64 9.02 13.75
C ALA A 235 -9.18 9.03 13.88
N GLY A 236 -9.72 8.38 14.91
CA GLY A 236 -11.16 8.36 15.19
C GLY A 236 -11.99 7.49 14.25
N ALA A 237 -11.36 6.77 13.32
CA ALA A 237 -12.01 5.85 12.39
C ALA A 237 -11.05 4.75 11.99
N VAL A 238 -11.58 3.63 11.47
CA VAL A 238 -10.76 2.50 10.97
C VAL A 238 -9.76 3.00 9.94
N ILE A 239 -8.50 2.60 10.12
CA ILE A 239 -7.39 2.94 9.24
C ILE A 239 -7.19 1.80 8.24
N HIS A 240 -7.16 2.13 6.95
CA HIS A 240 -6.97 1.16 5.87
C HIS A 240 -5.56 1.16 5.31
N SER A 241 -4.92 2.34 5.22
CA SER A 241 -3.58 2.48 4.65
C SER A 241 -2.84 3.65 5.28
N LEU A 242 -1.53 3.51 5.37
CA LEU A 242 -0.61 4.53 5.87
C LEU A 242 0.53 4.70 4.87
N CYS A 243 1.00 5.93 4.71
CA CYS A 243 2.25 6.21 4.00
C CYS A 243 2.94 7.45 4.57
N PHE A 244 4.27 7.40 4.60
CA PHE A 244 5.08 8.58 4.92
C PHE A 244 5.28 9.45 3.68
N SER A 245 5.34 10.76 3.86
CA SER A 245 5.78 11.67 2.82
C SER A 245 7.30 11.50 2.59
N PRO A 246 7.75 11.50 1.33
CA PRO A 246 9.17 11.33 1.04
C PRO A 246 10.03 12.56 1.35
N ASN A 247 9.43 13.75 1.41
CA ASN A 247 10.15 15.02 1.51
C ASN A 247 9.70 15.93 2.67
N ARG A 248 8.69 15.52 3.42
CA ARG A 248 8.20 16.22 4.62
C ARG A 248 8.04 15.23 5.76
N TYR A 249 8.14 15.70 6.98
CA TYR A 249 7.91 14.87 8.16
C TYR A 249 6.40 14.69 8.43
N TRP A 250 5.72 14.17 7.40
CA TRP A 250 4.27 13.95 7.40
C TRP A 250 3.92 12.49 7.26
N LEU A 251 2.79 12.12 7.86
CA LEU A 251 2.17 10.81 7.73
C LEU A 251 0.74 10.96 7.19
N CYS A 252 0.43 10.23 6.13
CA CYS A 252 -0.91 10.17 5.55
C CYS A 252 -1.61 8.87 5.95
N ALA A 253 -2.87 8.97 6.33
CA ALA A 253 -3.72 7.84 6.63
C ALA A 253 -5.03 7.89 5.82
N ALA A 254 -5.31 6.81 5.10
CA ALA A 254 -6.63 6.56 4.53
C ALA A 254 -7.50 5.90 5.59
N THR A 255 -8.57 6.58 5.99
CA THR A 255 -9.55 6.08 6.96
C THR A 255 -10.90 5.83 6.29
N GLU A 256 -11.84 5.20 7.00
CA GLU A 256 -13.22 5.03 6.50
C GLU A 256 -13.92 6.36 6.18
N GLN A 257 -13.55 7.45 6.84
CA GLN A 257 -14.25 8.74 6.73
C GLN A 257 -13.53 9.74 5.84
N SER A 258 -12.21 9.73 5.84
CA SER A 258 -11.39 10.74 5.15
C SER A 258 -9.95 10.32 4.99
N ILE A 259 -9.19 11.13 4.27
CA ILE A 259 -7.72 11.05 4.25
C ILE A 259 -7.18 12.12 5.18
N LYS A 260 -6.47 11.70 6.22
CA LYS A 260 -5.87 12.60 7.21
C LYS A 260 -4.37 12.65 7.03
N ILE A 261 -3.81 13.83 7.18
CA ILE A 261 -2.36 14.07 7.12
C ILE A 261 -1.92 14.71 8.42
N TRP A 262 -0.95 14.09 9.08
CA TRP A 262 -0.32 14.64 10.30
C TRP A 262 1.07 15.18 9.99
N ASP A 263 1.38 16.30 10.62
CA ASP A 263 2.75 16.72 10.88
C ASP A 263 3.26 15.95 12.10
N LEU A 264 4.31 15.17 11.94
CA LEU A 264 4.83 14.31 13.02
C LEU A 264 5.68 15.09 14.04
N GLU A 265 6.16 16.28 13.70
CA GLU A 265 6.86 17.15 14.65
C GLU A 265 5.88 17.75 15.66
N SER A 266 4.83 18.37 15.17
CA SER A 266 3.77 18.96 16.01
C SER A 266 2.74 17.93 16.50
N LYS A 267 2.70 16.74 15.88
CA LYS A 267 1.70 15.67 16.11
C LYS A 267 0.25 16.14 15.87
N SER A 268 0.08 17.12 15.01
CA SER A 268 -1.21 17.71 14.66
C SER A 268 -1.65 17.35 13.26
N ILE A 269 -2.96 17.33 13.04
CA ILE A 269 -3.55 17.15 11.70
C ILE A 269 -3.36 18.46 10.93
N VAL A 270 -2.68 18.38 9.79
CA VAL A 270 -2.49 19.50 8.87
C VAL A 270 -3.51 19.53 7.75
N GLU A 271 -4.06 18.37 7.39
CA GLU A 271 -5.10 18.21 6.38
C GLU A 271 -6.08 17.08 6.76
N ASP A 272 -7.36 17.30 6.47
CA ASP A 272 -8.41 16.30 6.57
C ASP A 272 -9.27 16.37 5.31
N LEU A 273 -8.97 15.47 4.35
CA LEU A 273 -9.56 15.48 3.02
C LEU A 273 -10.79 14.57 2.99
N LYS A 274 -11.98 15.19 3.00
CA LYS A 274 -13.25 14.47 2.87
C LYS A 274 -13.72 14.52 1.42
N VAL A 275 -14.02 13.34 0.86
CA VAL A 275 -14.62 13.22 -0.48
C VAL A 275 -16.15 13.25 -0.33
N ASP A 276 -16.81 14.20 -0.99
CA ASP A 276 -18.27 14.23 -1.09
C ASP A 276 -18.75 13.29 -2.19
N LEU A 277 -18.98 12.02 -1.83
CA LEU A 277 -19.46 10.99 -2.76
C LEU A 277 -20.86 11.29 -3.32
N LYS A 278 -21.66 12.16 -2.69
CA LYS A 278 -22.99 12.53 -3.19
C LYS A 278 -22.92 13.51 -4.34
N ALA A 279 -22.06 14.52 -4.26
CA ALA A 279 -21.86 15.49 -5.34
C ALA A 279 -21.31 14.83 -6.62
N GLU A 280 -20.48 13.79 -6.48
CA GLU A 280 -19.95 13.03 -7.63
C GLU A 280 -20.99 12.13 -8.30
N ALA A 281 -21.95 11.56 -7.57
CA ALA A 281 -23.03 10.75 -8.11
C ALA A 281 -24.01 11.61 -8.91
N GLU A 282 -24.28 12.84 -8.50
CA GLU A 282 -25.15 13.79 -9.23
C GLU A 282 -24.51 14.30 -10.53
N THR A 283 -23.20 14.52 -10.54
CA THR A 283 -22.45 14.91 -11.76
C THR A 283 -22.35 13.77 -12.78
N SER A 284 -22.22 12.53 -12.34
CA SER A 284 -22.21 11.36 -13.23
C SER A 284 -23.58 11.06 -13.82
N ALA A 285 -24.66 11.21 -13.05
CA ALA A 285 -26.03 11.05 -13.53
C ALA A 285 -26.45 12.14 -14.54
N ALA A 286 -25.95 13.37 -14.39
CA ALA A 286 -26.18 14.46 -15.32
C ALA A 286 -25.47 14.28 -16.66
N THR A 287 -24.26 13.67 -16.67
CA THR A 287 -23.50 13.36 -17.90
C THR A 287 -24.10 12.20 -18.69
N ASP A 288 -24.61 11.18 -18.00
CA ASP A 288 -25.26 10.03 -18.64
C ASP A 288 -26.61 10.40 -19.27
N ASN A 289 -27.35 11.34 -18.67
CA ASN A 289 -28.58 11.86 -19.23
C ASN A 289 -28.37 12.81 -20.43
N ALA A 290 -27.23 13.49 -20.49
CA ALA A 290 -26.88 14.35 -21.63
C ALA A 290 -26.45 13.52 -22.86
N ASN A 291 -25.84 12.35 -22.65
CA ASN A 291 -25.45 11.43 -23.76
C ASN A 291 -26.58 10.55 -24.28
N LYS A 292 -27.69 10.41 -23.55
CA LYS A 292 -28.90 9.69 -24.04
C LYS A 292 -29.87 10.56 -24.84
N LYS A 293 -29.60 11.86 -24.95
CA LYS A 293 -30.41 12.82 -25.74
C LYS A 293 -29.77 13.33 -27.04
N LYS A 294 -28.70 12.63 -27.49
CA LYS A 294 -28.12 12.88 -28.83
C LYS A 294 -28.29 11.60 -29.72
#